data_a585e4d43a760e1d0017e362d6da85c1
#
_entry.id   a585e4d43a760e1d0017e362d6da85c1
#
_cell.length_a   1.000
_cell.length_b   1.000
_cell.length_c   1.000
_cell.angle_alpha   90.00
_cell.angle_beta   90.00
_cell.angle_gamma   90.00
#
_symmetry.space_group_name_H-M   'P 1'
#
loop_
_entity.id
_entity.type
_entity.pdbx_description
1 polymer ?
#
loop_
_entity_poly.entity_id
_entity_poly.type
_entity_poly.pdbx_seq_one_letter_code
_entity_poly.pdbx_strand_id
1 'polypeptide(L)'
;MDAKRFIWRNIITKFGVPHILISNNGLQFDSKSFRRYCGELGNRNRYSIPAYPQGNGQAEATNKVIVSGLKKRLDDAKGRWVDELPCVLWTYHTTPRRSTKETPFSMTYRAKAVIPIESGFPTLRTDQFSVEENNHLLSTNLELVEERRQVAAVKMALPET
;
A
#
# COMPACT_ATOMS: atom_id res chain seq x y z
N MET A 1 -13.69 -13.60 -8.53
CA MET A 1 -12.61 -13.85 -7.54
C MET A 1 -13.24 -13.80 -6.16
N ASP A 2 -12.99 -14.76 -5.29
CA ASP A 2 -13.52 -14.76 -3.92
C ASP A 2 -12.82 -13.66 -3.10
N ALA A 3 -13.62 -12.80 -2.46
CA ALA A 3 -13.12 -11.69 -1.64
C ALA A 3 -12.18 -12.16 -0.52
N LYS A 4 -12.46 -13.31 0.10
CA LYS A 4 -11.60 -13.92 1.13
C LYS A 4 -10.20 -14.25 0.59
N ARG A 5 -10.13 -14.91 -0.58
CA ARG A 5 -8.87 -15.28 -1.22
C ARG A 5 -8.08 -14.04 -1.63
N PHE A 6 -8.76 -12.98 -2.08
CA PHE A 6 -8.13 -11.71 -2.41
C PHE A 6 -7.50 -11.07 -1.17
N ILE A 7 -8.26 -10.95 -0.06
CA ILE A 7 -7.77 -10.35 1.18
C ILE A 7 -6.63 -11.16 1.77
N TRP A 8 -6.75 -12.46 1.80
CA TRP A 8 -5.67 -13.33 2.27
C TRP A 8 -4.37 -13.09 1.51
N ARG A 9 -4.41 -13.20 0.17
CA ARG A 9 -3.21 -13.09 -0.67
C ARG A 9 -2.61 -11.70 -0.76
N ASN A 10 -3.44 -10.66 -0.75
CA ASN A 10 -2.97 -9.31 -1.07
C ASN A 10 -2.87 -8.39 0.13
N ILE A 11 -3.50 -8.74 1.24
CA ILE A 11 -3.47 -7.95 2.46
C ILE A 11 -2.79 -8.72 3.58
N ILE A 12 -3.38 -9.84 4.01
CA ILE A 12 -2.94 -10.54 5.23
C ILE A 12 -1.52 -11.08 5.09
N THR A 13 -1.20 -11.75 3.99
CA THR A 13 0.16 -12.30 3.78
C THR A 13 1.24 -11.24 3.59
N LYS A 14 0.87 -10.00 3.29
CA LYS A 14 1.83 -8.90 3.03
C LYS A 14 1.95 -7.94 4.20
N PHE A 15 0.88 -7.69 4.90
CA PHE A 15 0.78 -6.62 5.89
C PHE A 15 0.31 -7.11 7.27
N GLY A 16 0.00 -8.39 7.43
CA GLY A 16 -0.64 -8.93 8.62
C GLY A 16 -2.14 -8.71 8.65
N VAL A 17 -2.78 -9.18 9.73
CA VAL A 17 -4.23 -9.05 9.92
C VAL A 17 -4.56 -7.61 10.35
N PRO A 18 -5.30 -6.84 9.55
CA PRO A 18 -5.70 -5.48 9.94
C PRO A 18 -6.73 -5.53 11.07
N HIS A 19 -6.67 -4.59 11.99
CA HIS A 19 -7.66 -4.50 13.08
C HIS A 19 -9.06 -4.18 12.55
N ILE A 20 -9.15 -3.30 11.55
CA ILE A 20 -10.39 -2.90 10.91
C ILE A 20 -10.21 -2.99 9.40
N LEU A 21 -11.17 -3.61 8.73
CA LEU A 21 -11.30 -3.60 7.27
C LEU A 21 -12.48 -2.69 6.90
N ILE A 22 -12.20 -1.66 6.10
CA ILE A 22 -13.24 -0.76 5.58
C ILE A 22 -13.48 -1.09 4.12
N SER A 23 -14.72 -1.38 3.77
CA SER A 23 -15.12 -1.68 2.39
C SER A 23 -16.39 -0.90 1.99
N ASN A 24 -16.70 -0.89 0.71
CA ASN A 24 -18.03 -0.47 0.28
C ASN A 24 -19.08 -1.54 0.62
N ASN A 25 -20.38 -1.19 0.48
CA ASN A 25 -21.51 -2.11 0.71
C ASN A 25 -21.68 -3.16 -0.41
N GLY A 26 -20.60 -3.57 -1.08
CA GLY A 26 -20.68 -4.62 -2.08
C GLY A 26 -21.09 -5.96 -1.46
N LEU A 27 -22.01 -6.68 -2.11
CA LEU A 27 -22.53 -7.98 -1.64
C LEU A 27 -21.44 -9.00 -1.31
N GLN A 28 -20.29 -8.93 -2.01
CA GLN A 28 -19.13 -9.79 -1.76
C GLN A 28 -18.52 -9.58 -0.36
N PHE A 29 -18.65 -8.37 0.20
CA PHE A 29 -18.12 -8.02 1.53
C PHE A 29 -19.18 -8.10 2.63
N ASP A 30 -20.48 -8.19 2.26
CA ASP A 30 -21.59 -8.28 3.21
C ASP A 30 -22.17 -9.70 3.37
N SER A 31 -21.58 -10.70 2.73
CA SER A 31 -22.03 -12.09 2.83
C SER A 31 -21.78 -12.66 4.24
N LYS A 32 -22.69 -13.53 4.72
CA LYS A 32 -22.53 -14.26 6.00
C LYS A 32 -21.17 -14.98 6.08
N SER A 33 -20.73 -15.53 4.95
CA SER A 33 -19.46 -16.26 4.81
C SER A 33 -18.25 -15.32 4.99
N PHE A 34 -18.33 -14.10 4.48
CA PHE A 34 -17.26 -13.11 4.62
C PHE A 34 -17.20 -12.55 6.04
N ARG A 35 -18.34 -12.25 6.65
CA ARG A 35 -18.42 -11.80 8.05
C ARG A 35 -17.85 -12.84 9.02
N ARG A 36 -18.15 -14.14 8.81
CA ARG A 36 -17.55 -15.23 9.60
C ARG A 36 -16.03 -15.24 9.46
N TYR A 37 -15.53 -15.17 8.23
CA TYR A 37 -14.09 -15.13 7.95
C TYR A 37 -13.38 -13.96 8.67
N CYS A 38 -13.95 -12.76 8.64
CA CYS A 38 -13.41 -11.64 9.39
C CYS A 38 -13.42 -11.89 10.91
N GLY A 39 -14.49 -12.48 11.44
CA GLY A 39 -14.58 -12.84 12.85
C GLY A 39 -13.55 -13.87 13.28
N GLU A 40 -13.29 -14.90 12.48
CA GLU A 40 -12.25 -15.92 12.72
C GLU A 40 -10.85 -15.31 12.76
N LEU A 41 -10.61 -14.24 12.01
CA LEU A 41 -9.35 -13.49 12.02
C LEU A 41 -9.26 -12.43 13.11
N GLY A 42 -10.31 -12.23 13.92
CA GLY A 42 -10.38 -11.12 14.88
C GLY A 42 -10.49 -9.73 14.24
N ASN A 43 -10.82 -9.67 12.96
CA ASN A 43 -10.92 -8.44 12.19
C ASN A 43 -12.34 -7.85 12.29
N ARG A 44 -12.44 -6.52 12.43
CA ARG A 44 -13.72 -5.80 12.37
C ARG A 44 -13.97 -5.31 10.96
N ASN A 45 -14.99 -5.88 10.29
CA ASN A 45 -15.45 -5.36 9.01
C ASN A 45 -16.39 -4.17 9.22
N ARG A 46 -16.08 -3.04 8.58
CA ARG A 46 -16.91 -1.83 8.56
C ARG A 46 -17.20 -1.43 7.12
N TYR A 47 -18.36 -0.82 6.92
CA TYR A 47 -18.79 -0.37 5.61
C TYR A 47 -18.78 1.15 5.54
N SER A 48 -18.32 1.71 4.43
CA SER A 48 -18.57 3.11 4.12
C SER A 48 -20.04 3.27 3.77
N ILE A 49 -20.75 4.09 4.52
CA ILE A 49 -22.18 4.35 4.28
C ILE A 49 -22.30 5.36 3.12
N PRO A 50 -23.28 5.24 2.22
CA PRO A 50 -23.51 6.22 1.15
C PRO A 50 -23.62 7.67 1.64
N ALA A 51 -24.14 7.86 2.86
CA ALA A 51 -24.21 9.17 3.53
C ALA A 51 -22.87 9.68 4.07
N TYR A 52 -21.83 8.84 4.14
CA TYR A 52 -20.49 9.20 4.64
C TYR A 52 -19.40 8.57 3.77
N PRO A 53 -19.29 9.00 2.50
CA PRO A 53 -18.32 8.45 1.56
C PRO A 53 -16.87 8.71 1.97
N GLN A 54 -16.63 9.71 2.83
CA GLN A 54 -15.29 10.05 3.32
C GLN A 54 -14.59 8.89 4.04
N GLY A 55 -15.33 7.93 4.62
CA GLY A 55 -14.76 6.74 5.23
C GLY A 55 -13.93 5.87 4.29
N ASN A 56 -14.14 5.97 2.97
CA ASN A 56 -13.39 5.27 1.93
C ASN A 56 -12.59 6.23 1.01
N GLY A 57 -12.58 7.53 1.33
CA GLY A 57 -12.04 8.57 0.45
C GLY A 57 -10.57 8.38 0.10
N GLN A 58 -9.74 7.88 1.03
CA GLN A 58 -8.33 7.62 0.75
C GLN A 58 -8.14 6.48 -0.26
N ALA A 59 -8.91 5.41 -0.16
CA ALA A 59 -8.88 4.31 -1.12
C ALA A 59 -9.35 4.78 -2.51
N GLU A 60 -10.40 5.61 -2.56
CA GLU A 60 -10.91 6.19 -3.81
C GLU A 60 -9.90 7.13 -4.45
N ALA A 61 -9.27 8.03 -3.68
CA ALA A 61 -8.23 8.92 -4.16
C ALA A 61 -7.02 8.13 -4.71
N THR A 62 -6.59 7.09 -3.98
CA THR A 62 -5.53 6.18 -4.43
C THR A 62 -5.90 5.48 -5.73
N ASN A 63 -7.11 4.95 -5.84
CA ASN A 63 -7.59 4.29 -7.05
C ASN A 63 -7.63 5.26 -8.24
N LYS A 64 -8.04 6.51 -8.05
CA LYS A 64 -8.01 7.53 -9.10
C LYS A 64 -6.59 7.76 -9.64
N VAL A 65 -5.59 7.83 -8.75
CA VAL A 65 -4.19 7.99 -9.16
C VAL A 65 -3.70 6.78 -9.95
N ILE A 66 -3.98 5.55 -9.47
CA ILE A 66 -3.60 4.30 -10.15
C ILE A 66 -4.27 4.20 -11.51
N VAL A 67 -5.57 4.45 -11.59
CA VAL A 67 -6.33 4.42 -12.86
C VAL A 67 -5.83 5.49 -13.83
N SER A 68 -5.49 6.69 -13.36
CA SER A 68 -4.90 7.73 -14.21
C SER A 68 -3.53 7.32 -14.76
N GLY A 69 -2.67 6.73 -13.92
CA GLY A 69 -1.39 6.18 -14.36
C GLY A 69 -1.56 5.05 -15.39
N LEU A 70 -2.56 4.19 -15.16
CA LEU A 70 -2.88 3.09 -16.06
C LEU A 70 -3.38 3.61 -17.42
N LYS A 71 -4.30 4.60 -17.44
CA LYS A 71 -4.80 5.21 -18.66
C LYS A 71 -3.68 5.77 -19.53
N LYS A 72 -2.74 6.51 -18.94
CA LYS A 72 -1.59 7.07 -19.68
C LYS A 72 -0.73 6.01 -20.36
N ARG A 73 -0.62 4.81 -19.76
CA ARG A 73 0.12 3.70 -20.36
C ARG A 73 -0.68 2.90 -21.38
N LEU A 74 -2.01 2.87 -21.24
CA LEU A 74 -2.88 2.13 -22.15
C LEU A 74 -3.00 2.77 -23.52
N ASP A 75 -2.77 4.07 -23.65
CA ASP A 75 -2.72 4.76 -24.94
C ASP A 75 -1.60 4.15 -25.80
N ASP A 76 -0.49 3.72 -25.18
CA ASP A 76 0.64 3.06 -25.86
C ASP A 76 0.50 1.52 -25.94
N ALA A 77 -0.13 0.90 -24.95
CA ALA A 77 -0.14 -0.57 -24.76
C ALA A 77 -1.36 -1.28 -25.38
N LYS A 78 -2.17 -0.60 -26.20
CA LYS A 78 -3.33 -1.19 -26.93
C LYS A 78 -4.26 -2.08 -26.09
N GLY A 79 -4.59 -1.66 -24.87
CA GLY A 79 -5.61 -2.30 -24.04
C GLY A 79 -5.12 -3.43 -23.10
N ARG A 80 -3.83 -3.76 -23.05
CA ARG A 80 -3.25 -4.78 -22.16
C ARG A 80 -3.05 -4.26 -20.72
N TRP A 81 -4.11 -3.77 -20.11
CA TRP A 81 -4.05 -3.14 -18.77
C TRP A 81 -3.57 -4.09 -17.67
N VAL A 82 -3.80 -5.40 -17.82
CA VAL A 82 -3.38 -6.40 -16.83
C VAL A 82 -1.86 -6.49 -16.75
N ASP A 83 -1.19 -6.37 -17.89
CA ASP A 83 0.28 -6.42 -18.00
C ASP A 83 0.91 -5.13 -17.45
N GLU A 84 0.24 -3.98 -17.63
CA GLU A 84 0.74 -2.68 -17.18
C GLU A 84 0.47 -2.40 -15.68
N LEU A 85 -0.53 -3.03 -15.09
CA LEU A 85 -0.93 -2.78 -13.70
C LEU A 85 0.21 -2.98 -12.69
N PRO A 86 1.04 -4.04 -12.75
CA PRO A 86 2.16 -4.22 -11.82
C PRO A 86 3.16 -3.05 -11.87
N CYS A 87 3.44 -2.53 -13.06
CA CYS A 87 4.36 -1.42 -13.26
C CYS A 87 3.79 -0.11 -12.70
N VAL A 88 2.50 0.14 -12.91
CA VAL A 88 1.80 1.31 -12.34
C VAL A 88 1.78 1.24 -10.81
N LEU A 89 1.49 0.08 -10.24
CA LEU A 89 1.52 -0.14 -8.80
C LEU A 89 2.92 0.03 -8.22
N TRP A 90 3.94 -0.52 -8.88
CA TRP A 90 5.33 -0.33 -8.49
C TRP A 90 5.69 1.16 -8.45
N THR A 91 5.43 1.90 -9.53
CA THR A 91 5.66 3.34 -9.59
C THR A 91 4.93 4.07 -8.48
N TYR A 92 3.65 3.72 -8.24
CA TYR A 92 2.88 4.31 -7.16
C TYR A 92 3.51 4.07 -5.79
N HIS A 93 3.97 2.86 -5.51
CA HIS A 93 4.53 2.50 -4.20
C HIS A 93 5.93 3.09 -3.95
N THR A 94 6.72 3.31 -5.00
CA THR A 94 8.12 3.74 -4.89
C THR A 94 8.34 5.23 -5.18
N THR A 95 7.30 5.98 -5.56
CA THR A 95 7.39 7.43 -5.77
C THR A 95 7.09 8.19 -4.49
N PRO A 96 8.00 9.10 -4.04
CA PRO A 96 7.75 9.93 -2.86
C PRO A 96 6.52 10.82 -3.02
N ARG A 97 5.74 10.97 -1.97
CA ARG A 97 4.59 11.86 -1.91
C ARG A 97 5.04 13.29 -1.65
N ARG A 98 4.40 14.27 -2.29
CA ARG A 98 4.74 15.68 -2.09
C ARG A 98 4.58 16.10 -0.63
N SER A 99 3.49 15.71 0.01
CA SER A 99 3.15 16.06 1.38
C SER A 99 4.10 15.47 2.41
N THR A 100 4.44 14.19 2.30
CA THR A 100 5.22 13.46 3.31
C THR A 100 6.71 13.38 3.00
N LYS A 101 7.11 13.56 1.73
CA LYS A 101 8.44 13.28 1.17
C LYS A 101 8.87 11.81 1.29
N GLU A 102 7.97 10.94 1.74
CA GLU A 102 8.18 9.50 1.89
C GLU A 102 7.46 8.71 0.82
N THR A 103 7.96 7.51 0.51
CA THR A 103 7.29 6.58 -0.38
C THR A 103 6.30 5.72 0.40
N PRO A 104 5.17 5.28 -0.20
CA PRO A 104 4.30 4.29 0.43
C PRO A 104 5.04 3.01 0.82
N PHE A 105 6.05 2.62 0.05
CA PHE A 105 6.87 1.45 0.33
C PHE A 105 7.70 1.64 1.61
N SER A 106 8.44 2.75 1.74
CA SER A 106 9.28 3.02 2.92
C SER A 106 8.44 3.11 4.20
N MET A 107 7.26 3.73 4.13
CA MET A 107 6.35 3.85 5.27
C MET A 107 5.72 2.52 5.69
N THR A 108 5.64 1.55 4.78
CA THR A 108 5.07 0.22 5.06
C THR A 108 6.15 -0.74 5.55
N TYR A 109 7.24 -0.85 4.80
CA TYR A 109 8.27 -1.88 5.01
C TYR A 109 9.50 -1.36 5.76
N ARG A 110 9.56 -0.07 6.09
CA ARG A 110 10.67 0.56 6.82
C ARG A 110 12.02 0.46 6.12
N ALA A 111 11.98 0.19 4.83
CA ALA A 111 13.14 0.01 3.98
C ALA A 111 12.94 0.72 2.64
N LYS A 112 14.04 1.02 1.97
CA LYS A 112 13.98 1.50 0.57
C LYS A 112 13.71 0.30 -0.34
N ALA A 113 12.83 0.51 -1.33
CA ALA A 113 12.59 -0.50 -2.36
C ALA A 113 13.88 -0.77 -3.16
N VAL A 114 14.13 -2.03 -3.46
CA VAL A 114 15.18 -2.42 -4.43
C VAL A 114 14.60 -2.21 -5.81
N ILE A 115 15.22 -1.35 -6.61
CA ILE A 115 14.77 -1.12 -7.99
C ILE A 115 15.19 -2.30 -8.89
N PRO A 116 14.43 -2.63 -9.94
CA PRO A 116 14.74 -3.79 -10.80
C PRO A 116 16.15 -3.80 -11.37
N ILE A 117 16.72 -2.64 -11.66
CA ILE A 117 18.08 -2.55 -12.19
C ILE A 117 19.13 -2.98 -11.15
N GLU A 118 18.90 -2.74 -9.86
CA GLU A 118 19.84 -3.17 -8.80
C GLU A 118 19.94 -4.69 -8.65
N SER A 119 18.96 -5.44 -9.15
CA SER A 119 19.02 -6.92 -9.14
C SER A 119 19.96 -7.47 -10.22
N GLY A 120 20.23 -6.69 -11.27
CA GLY A 120 21.11 -7.09 -12.37
C GLY A 120 22.48 -6.39 -12.37
N PHE A 121 22.59 -5.26 -11.67
CA PHE A 121 23.83 -4.48 -11.58
C PHE A 121 24.16 -4.22 -10.12
N PRO A 122 25.31 -4.73 -9.62
CA PRO A 122 25.77 -4.45 -8.27
C PRO A 122 25.88 -2.95 -8.03
N THR A 123 25.27 -2.48 -6.96
CA THR A 123 25.40 -1.10 -6.46
C THR A 123 26.20 -1.12 -5.18
N LEU A 124 26.74 0.02 -4.75
CA LEU A 124 27.44 0.11 -3.46
C LEU A 124 26.61 -0.50 -2.30
N ARG A 125 25.27 -0.37 -2.37
CA ARG A 125 24.37 -0.92 -1.36
C ARG A 125 24.30 -2.46 -1.40
N THR A 126 24.42 -3.08 -2.58
CA THR A 126 24.40 -4.53 -2.74
C THR A 126 25.78 -5.13 -2.51
N ASP A 127 26.83 -4.46 -2.95
CA ASP A 127 28.23 -4.92 -2.80
C ASP A 127 28.72 -4.87 -1.35
N GLN A 128 28.27 -3.87 -0.60
CA GLN A 128 28.64 -3.67 0.80
C GLN A 128 27.59 -4.23 1.77
N PHE A 129 26.73 -5.15 1.32
CA PHE A 129 25.69 -5.72 2.16
C PHE A 129 26.31 -6.56 3.30
N SER A 130 26.04 -6.14 4.52
CA SER A 130 26.34 -6.87 5.76
C SER A 130 25.03 -7.18 6.48
N VAL A 131 24.84 -8.43 6.89
CA VAL A 131 23.64 -8.88 7.63
C VAL A 131 23.55 -8.14 8.97
N GLU A 132 24.66 -7.96 9.67
CA GLU A 132 24.69 -7.30 10.97
C GLU A 132 24.33 -5.82 10.85
N GLU A 133 24.94 -5.11 9.89
CA GLU A 133 24.65 -3.71 9.63
C GLU A 133 23.22 -3.49 9.16
N ASN A 134 22.71 -4.38 8.30
CA ASN A 134 21.33 -4.34 7.86
C ASN A 134 20.34 -4.56 9.02
N ASN A 135 20.60 -5.50 9.92
CA ASN A 135 19.77 -5.74 11.10
C ASN A 135 19.80 -4.53 12.07
N HIS A 136 20.95 -3.92 12.25
CA HIS A 136 21.08 -2.70 13.04
C HIS A 136 20.30 -1.54 12.43
N LEU A 137 20.41 -1.33 11.12
CA LEU A 137 19.65 -0.31 10.39
C LEU A 137 18.14 -0.57 10.44
N LEU A 138 17.71 -1.82 10.36
CA LEU A 138 16.29 -2.19 10.48
C LEU A 138 15.76 -1.90 11.89
N SER A 139 16.50 -2.19 12.95
CA SER A 139 16.08 -1.87 14.32
C SER A 139 16.00 -0.37 14.56
N THR A 140 16.99 0.40 14.10
CA THR A 140 16.98 1.87 14.17
C THR A 140 15.82 2.46 13.36
N ASN A 141 15.54 1.94 12.17
CA ASN A 141 14.40 2.37 11.37
C ASN A 141 13.06 2.01 12.02
N LEU A 142 13.00 0.95 12.84
CA LEU A 142 11.82 0.60 13.64
C LEU A 142 11.48 1.70 14.66
N GLU A 143 12.48 2.23 15.34
CA GLU A 143 12.30 3.31 16.32
C GLU A 143 11.87 4.62 15.65
N LEU A 144 12.46 4.93 14.50
CA LEU A 144 12.18 6.16 13.75
C LEU A 144 10.90 6.13 12.92
N VAL A 145 10.33 4.95 12.65
CA VAL A 145 9.16 4.85 11.75
C VAL A 145 7.93 5.52 12.34
N GLU A 146 7.76 5.44 13.64
CA GLU A 146 6.60 6.05 14.31
C GLU A 146 6.71 7.57 14.28
N GLU A 147 7.88 8.12 14.52
CA GLU A 147 8.14 9.56 14.38
C GLU A 147 7.86 10.03 12.93
N ARG A 148 8.34 9.30 11.93
CA ARG A 148 8.08 9.62 10.51
C ARG A 148 6.58 9.58 10.18
N ARG A 149 5.84 8.63 10.74
CA ARG A 149 4.38 8.54 10.58
C ARG A 149 3.66 9.73 11.19
N GLN A 150 4.07 10.15 12.39
CA GLN A 150 3.51 11.32 13.06
C GLN A 150 3.81 12.60 12.27
N VAL A 151 5.04 12.79 11.83
CA VAL A 151 5.43 13.92 10.97
C VAL A 151 4.64 13.93 9.66
N ALA A 152 4.45 12.77 9.04
CA ALA A 152 3.65 12.65 7.82
C ALA A 152 2.18 12.99 8.07
N ALA A 153 1.60 12.54 9.18
CA ALA A 153 0.23 12.85 9.56
C ALA A 153 0.02 14.36 9.77
N VAL A 154 0.95 15.02 10.48
CA VAL A 154 0.92 16.47 10.68
C VAL A 154 1.00 17.22 9.34
N LYS A 155 1.92 16.84 8.45
CA LYS A 155 2.03 17.46 7.12
C LYS A 155 0.79 17.28 6.26
N MET A 156 0.10 16.15 6.37
CA MET A 156 -1.16 15.93 5.64
C MET A 156 -2.33 16.72 6.23
N ALA A 157 -2.28 17.06 7.52
CA ALA A 157 -3.32 17.85 8.17
C ALA A 157 -3.17 19.36 7.95
N LEU A 158 -1.98 19.84 7.55
CA LEU A 158 -1.76 21.24 7.22
C LEU A 158 -2.27 21.53 5.79
N PRO A 159 -3.04 22.62 5.58
CA PRO A 159 -3.43 23.01 4.24
C PRO A 159 -2.18 23.35 3.41
N GLU A 160 -2.15 22.90 2.17
CA GLU A 160 -1.10 23.33 1.22
C GLU A 160 -1.28 24.84 0.99
N THR A 161 -0.30 25.64 1.44
CA THR A 161 -0.19 27.08 1.13
C THR A 161 0.32 27.26 -0.27
#